data_2f74ec6d5e602af3831b35b3ecc1f9ad
#
_entry.id   2f74ec6d5e602af3831b35b3ecc1f9ad
#
_cell.length_a   1.000
_cell.length_b   1.000
_cell.length_c   1.000
_cell.angle_alpha   90.00
_cell.angle_beta   90.00
_cell.angle_gamma   90.00
#
_symmetry.space_group_name_H-M   'P 1'
#
loop_
_entity.id
_entity.type
_entity.pdbx_description
1 polymer ?
#
loop_
_entity_poly.entity_id
_entity_poly.type
_entity_poly.pdbx_seq_one_letter_code
_entity_poly.pdbx_strand_id
1 'polypeptide(L)'
;SQPFLAPLFDRLAPNVQFFGADIRKTYRGLRGLWQLSRTAPFQDCDAVADLHDVLRTKILRCFLRLRGKRLAVIDKHRREKRLLVEHKIFRPLPTSFALYAETLARLGLPVKLNFERLKLGGDAPHLPFPFSTDTLHEPWLGLAPFAAHEGKIYPLEQMTEVVQLYFELHPHGRLFVFGSRKEMEMLRPTWGKDFERLVFVCDILKGLDAELQLMARLNAMVSMDSGNM
;
A
#
# COMPACT_ATOMS: atom_id res chain seq x y z
N SER A 1 3.96 11.17 -5.37
CA SER A 1 4.39 9.81 -4.93
C SER A 1 5.40 9.18 -5.88
N GLN A 2 5.88 7.98 -5.60
CA GLN A 2 6.75 7.27 -6.53
C GLN A 2 5.96 6.81 -7.77
N PRO A 3 6.55 6.85 -8.99
CA PRO A 3 5.80 6.58 -10.22
C PRO A 3 5.11 5.22 -10.29
N PHE A 4 5.69 4.17 -9.69
CA PHE A 4 5.12 2.82 -9.72
C PHE A 4 3.78 2.69 -8.97
N LEU A 5 3.42 3.69 -8.16
CA LEU A 5 2.14 3.71 -7.42
C LEU A 5 0.97 4.27 -8.25
N ALA A 6 1.21 4.70 -9.49
CA ALA A 6 0.15 5.27 -10.35
C ALA A 6 -1.11 4.39 -10.40
N PRO A 7 -1.04 3.06 -10.56
CA PRO A 7 -2.21 2.21 -10.67
C PRO A 7 -3.16 2.25 -9.46
N LEU A 8 -2.64 2.61 -8.27
CA LEU A 8 -3.48 2.81 -7.08
C LEU A 8 -4.44 4.00 -7.21
N PHE A 9 -4.09 4.99 -8.05
CA PHE A 9 -4.80 6.25 -8.14
C PHE A 9 -5.62 6.39 -9.43
N ASP A 10 -5.19 5.75 -10.51
CA ASP A 10 -5.78 5.90 -11.83
C ASP A 10 -7.27 5.48 -11.89
N ARG A 11 -7.71 4.68 -10.93
CA ARG A 11 -9.08 4.15 -10.84
C ARG A 11 -9.86 4.62 -9.61
N LEU A 12 -9.30 5.54 -8.80
CA LEU A 12 -9.95 5.94 -7.54
C LEU A 12 -11.16 6.85 -7.78
N ALA A 13 -10.95 7.93 -8.50
CA ALA A 13 -12.00 8.91 -8.79
C ALA A 13 -11.53 9.86 -9.91
N PRO A 14 -12.45 10.39 -10.73
CA PRO A 14 -12.12 11.26 -11.86
C PRO A 14 -11.49 12.61 -11.44
N ASN A 15 -11.67 13.01 -10.20
CA ASN A 15 -11.09 14.23 -9.63
C ASN A 15 -9.74 13.99 -8.91
N VAL A 16 -9.24 12.75 -8.91
CA VAL A 16 -7.92 12.41 -8.35
C VAL A 16 -6.92 12.29 -9.48
N GLN A 17 -5.88 13.13 -9.44
CA GLN A 17 -4.77 13.08 -10.39
C GLN A 17 -3.50 12.61 -9.67
N PHE A 18 -2.88 11.58 -10.22
CA PHE A 18 -1.60 11.08 -9.72
C PHE A 18 -0.43 11.81 -10.36
N PHE A 19 0.49 12.28 -9.55
CA PHE A 19 1.77 12.82 -10.00
C PHE A 19 2.93 11.98 -9.48
N GLY A 20 3.60 11.28 -10.39
CA GLY A 20 4.78 10.46 -10.12
C GLY A 20 6.05 11.32 -10.02
N ALA A 21 6.58 11.49 -8.81
CA ALA A 21 7.83 12.22 -8.59
C ALA A 21 8.97 11.26 -8.30
N ASP A 22 9.90 11.10 -9.26
CA ASP A 22 11.13 10.33 -9.02
C ASP A 22 12.15 11.18 -8.24
N ILE A 23 12.05 11.06 -6.93
CA ILE A 23 12.92 11.77 -5.98
C ILE A 23 14.34 11.19 -5.87
N ARG A 24 14.57 10.03 -6.45
CA ARG A 24 15.89 9.36 -6.44
C ARG A 24 16.76 9.75 -7.62
N LYS A 25 16.13 10.10 -8.75
CA LYS A 25 16.79 10.49 -9.99
C LYS A 25 16.49 11.94 -10.34
N THR A 26 15.33 12.21 -10.94
CA THR A 26 14.96 13.51 -11.52
C THR A 26 14.92 14.63 -10.48
N TYR A 27 14.34 14.37 -9.29
CA TYR A 27 14.17 15.40 -8.25
C TYR A 27 15.13 15.20 -7.07
N ARG A 28 16.36 14.81 -7.35
CA ARG A 28 17.38 14.57 -6.30
C ARG A 28 17.99 15.88 -5.78
N GLY A 29 18.21 15.95 -4.47
CA GLY A 29 18.88 17.07 -3.80
C GLY A 29 18.06 18.37 -3.78
N LEU A 30 18.67 19.47 -3.35
CA LEU A 30 17.99 20.77 -3.21
C LEU A 30 17.49 21.32 -4.54
N ARG A 31 18.32 21.23 -5.59
CA ARG A 31 17.96 21.69 -6.93
C ARG A 31 16.77 20.92 -7.49
N GLY A 32 16.76 19.60 -7.32
CA GLY A 32 15.64 18.75 -7.77
C GLY A 32 14.35 19.07 -7.00
N LEU A 33 14.42 19.30 -5.69
CA LEU A 33 13.25 19.68 -4.90
C LEU A 33 12.74 21.09 -5.27
N TRP A 34 13.63 22.01 -5.60
CA TRP A 34 13.24 23.33 -6.11
C TRP A 34 12.54 23.19 -7.47
N GLN A 35 13.06 22.38 -8.39
CA GLN A 35 12.40 22.08 -9.67
C GLN A 35 11.02 21.43 -9.43
N LEU A 36 10.92 20.43 -8.54
CA LEU A 36 9.67 19.80 -8.17
C LEU A 36 8.62 20.80 -7.69
N SER A 37 9.01 21.79 -6.86
CA SER A 37 8.11 22.84 -6.38
C SER A 37 7.53 23.70 -7.50
N ARG A 38 8.09 23.64 -8.70
CA ARG A 38 7.70 24.40 -9.89
C ARG A 38 6.94 23.57 -10.93
N THR A 39 6.66 22.30 -10.64
CA THR A 39 5.84 21.46 -11.53
C THR A 39 4.36 21.84 -11.41
N ALA A 40 3.59 21.54 -12.45
CA ALA A 40 2.17 21.90 -12.55
C ALA A 40 1.35 21.59 -11.29
N PRO A 41 1.43 20.39 -10.64
CA PRO A 41 0.64 20.13 -9.44
C PRO A 41 0.89 21.10 -8.30
N PHE A 42 2.12 21.63 -8.16
CA PHE A 42 2.47 22.60 -7.13
C PHE A 42 2.33 24.05 -7.59
N GLN A 43 2.28 24.29 -8.90
CA GLN A 43 1.98 25.63 -9.42
C GLN A 43 0.49 25.93 -9.28
N ASP A 44 -0.35 24.99 -9.65
CA ASP A 44 -1.78 25.19 -9.85
C ASP A 44 -2.59 24.92 -8.57
N CYS A 45 -2.01 24.27 -7.54
CA CYS A 45 -2.72 24.01 -6.28
C CYS A 45 -2.81 25.25 -5.39
N ASP A 46 -3.90 25.40 -4.65
CA ASP A 46 -4.10 26.44 -3.64
C ASP A 46 -3.52 26.06 -2.28
N ALA A 47 -3.47 24.77 -1.98
CA ALA A 47 -3.05 24.24 -0.70
C ALA A 47 -2.29 22.91 -0.83
N VAL A 48 -1.40 22.64 0.09
CA VAL A 48 -0.61 21.40 0.14
C VAL A 48 -0.66 20.78 1.53
N ALA A 49 -1.10 19.51 1.60
CA ALA A 49 -1.01 18.70 2.80
C ALA A 49 0.27 17.85 2.77
N ASP A 50 1.21 18.11 3.66
CA ASP A 50 2.37 17.23 3.85
C ASP A 50 2.02 16.12 4.84
N LEU A 51 1.66 14.96 4.33
CA LEU A 51 1.33 13.77 5.11
C LEU A 51 2.56 12.91 5.45
N HIS A 52 3.76 13.37 5.07
CA HIS A 52 4.98 12.59 5.25
C HIS A 52 5.95 13.15 6.30
N ASP A 53 6.07 14.47 6.42
CA ASP A 53 6.93 15.20 7.37
C ASP A 53 8.33 14.58 7.53
N VAL A 54 9.07 14.49 6.43
CA VAL A 54 10.48 14.09 6.39
C VAL A 54 11.36 15.26 5.90
N LEU A 55 12.68 15.13 6.01
CA LEU A 55 13.59 16.21 5.64
C LEU A 55 13.33 16.79 4.24
N ARG A 56 13.09 15.92 3.26
CA ARG A 56 12.79 16.35 1.88
C ARG A 56 11.51 17.18 1.79
N THR A 57 10.45 16.74 2.47
CA THR A 57 9.19 17.47 2.43
C THR A 57 9.27 18.77 3.22
N LYS A 58 10.11 18.84 4.27
CA LYS A 58 10.41 20.09 4.97
C LYS A 58 11.04 21.12 4.04
N ILE A 59 12.03 20.71 3.24
CA ILE A 59 12.68 21.58 2.25
C ILE A 59 11.67 22.01 1.17
N LEU A 60 10.90 21.07 0.62
CA LEU A 60 9.87 21.38 -0.36
C LEU A 60 8.84 22.38 0.18
N ARG A 61 8.40 22.23 1.44
CA ARG A 61 7.51 23.17 2.12
C ARG A 61 8.10 24.58 2.21
N CYS A 62 9.40 24.72 2.45
CA CYS A 62 10.04 26.04 2.44
C CYS A 62 9.85 26.72 1.08
N PHE A 63 10.10 26.01 -0.03
CA PHE A 63 9.91 26.56 -1.36
C PHE A 63 8.45 26.90 -1.66
N LEU A 64 7.51 26.06 -1.24
CA LEU A 64 6.08 26.28 -1.46
C LEU A 64 5.55 27.43 -0.60
N ARG A 65 6.05 27.59 0.64
CA ARG A 65 5.70 28.72 1.51
C ARG A 65 6.16 30.05 0.93
N LEU A 66 7.38 30.12 0.38
CA LEU A 66 7.90 31.30 -0.31
C LEU A 66 7.04 31.68 -1.54
N ARG A 67 6.28 30.73 -2.07
CA ARG A 67 5.34 30.94 -3.19
C ARG A 67 3.89 31.20 -2.74
N GLY A 68 3.68 31.47 -1.45
CA GLY A 68 2.37 31.83 -0.91
C GLY A 68 1.37 30.67 -0.79
N LYS A 69 1.80 29.40 -0.93
CA LYS A 69 0.89 28.26 -0.82
C LYS A 69 0.47 28.01 0.63
N ARG A 70 -0.82 27.69 0.84
CA ARG A 70 -1.33 27.26 2.14
C ARG A 70 -0.79 25.85 2.44
N LEU A 71 -0.31 25.64 3.67
CA LEU A 71 0.36 24.39 4.04
C LEU A 71 -0.20 23.84 5.35
N ALA A 72 -0.54 22.56 5.36
CA ALA A 72 -0.74 21.77 6.57
C ALA A 72 0.26 20.61 6.62
N VAL A 73 0.67 20.24 7.82
CA VAL A 73 1.68 19.20 8.05
C VAL A 73 1.13 18.21 9.05
N ILE A 74 1.28 16.93 8.77
CA ILE A 74 0.86 15.87 9.69
C ILE A 74 1.56 16.02 11.04
N ASP A 75 0.80 15.94 12.12
CA ASP A 75 1.38 15.69 13.44
C ASP A 75 1.52 14.17 13.66
N LYS A 76 2.74 13.73 13.77
CA LYS A 76 3.06 12.30 13.96
C LYS A 76 3.03 11.87 15.41
N HIS A 77 2.64 12.73 16.33
CA HIS A 77 2.63 12.47 17.78
C HIS A 77 3.93 11.83 18.30
N ARG A 78 5.09 12.35 17.85
CA ARG A 78 6.41 11.74 18.14
C ARG A 78 6.72 11.75 19.64
N ARG A 79 6.25 12.77 20.35
CA ARG A 79 6.41 12.88 21.82
C ARG A 79 5.60 11.80 22.51
N GLU A 80 4.33 11.68 22.16
CA GLU A 80 3.42 10.68 22.73
C GLU A 80 3.88 9.24 22.40
N LYS A 81 4.36 9.01 21.17
CA LYS A 81 4.97 7.73 20.79
C LYS A 81 6.18 7.38 21.67
N ARG A 82 7.03 8.36 21.98
CA ARG A 82 8.17 8.16 22.88
C ARG A 82 7.68 7.82 24.29
N LEU A 83 6.71 8.57 24.82
CA LEU A 83 6.15 8.30 26.15
C LEU A 83 5.49 6.92 26.22
N LEU A 84 4.85 6.46 25.13
CA LEU A 84 4.29 5.11 25.04
C LEU A 84 5.37 4.03 25.11
N VAL A 85 6.47 4.20 24.35
CA VAL A 85 7.63 3.29 24.36
C VAL A 85 8.33 3.29 25.74
N GLU A 86 8.38 4.43 26.40
CA GLU A 86 8.93 4.58 27.76
C GLU A 86 7.95 4.10 28.86
N HIS A 87 6.82 3.51 28.49
CA HIS A 87 5.76 3.07 29.41
C HIS A 87 5.20 4.16 30.36
N LYS A 88 5.31 5.44 29.95
CA LYS A 88 4.79 6.58 30.71
C LYS A 88 3.32 6.89 30.44
N ILE A 89 2.80 6.43 29.31
CA ILE A 89 1.39 6.50 28.93
C ILE A 89 0.92 5.16 28.40
N PHE A 90 -0.36 4.82 28.61
CA PHE A 90 -0.98 3.55 28.20
C PHE A 90 -2.30 3.78 27.45
N ARG A 91 -2.34 4.81 26.60
CA ARG A 91 -3.53 5.11 25.80
C ARG A 91 -3.24 4.90 24.31
N PRO A 92 -4.24 4.48 23.53
CA PRO A 92 -4.09 4.38 22.08
C PRO A 92 -3.80 5.75 21.47
N LEU A 93 -2.94 5.80 20.48
CA LEU A 93 -2.66 6.98 19.67
C LEU A 93 -3.58 7.01 18.45
N PRO A 94 -3.84 8.20 17.87
CA PRO A 94 -4.63 8.31 16.65
C PRO A 94 -4.05 7.47 15.53
N THR A 95 -4.93 6.83 14.74
CA THR A 95 -4.54 6.07 13.55
C THR A 95 -3.98 7.01 12.47
N SER A 96 -3.22 6.47 11.52
CA SER A 96 -2.71 7.25 10.39
C SER A 96 -3.85 7.91 9.60
N PHE A 97 -4.99 7.22 9.44
CA PHE A 97 -6.17 7.77 8.77
C PHE A 97 -6.73 9.00 9.50
N ALA A 98 -6.84 8.94 10.83
CA ALA A 98 -7.29 10.08 11.64
C ALA A 98 -6.32 11.27 11.51
N LEU A 99 -5.01 11.02 11.52
CA LEU A 99 -3.99 12.06 11.35
C LEU A 99 -4.05 12.70 9.96
N TYR A 100 -4.36 11.93 8.90
CA TYR A 100 -4.56 12.45 7.55
C TYR A 100 -5.80 13.34 7.48
N ALA A 101 -6.93 12.86 8.00
CA ALA A 101 -8.18 13.63 8.05
C ALA A 101 -8.01 14.94 8.82
N GLU A 102 -7.33 14.91 9.97
CA GLU A 102 -7.02 16.09 10.76
C GLU A 102 -6.11 17.10 10.01
N THR A 103 -5.13 16.57 9.27
CA THR A 103 -4.24 17.42 8.45
C THR A 103 -5.02 18.12 7.34
N LEU A 104 -5.96 17.44 6.69
CA LEU A 104 -6.85 18.03 5.69
C LEU A 104 -7.82 19.05 6.31
N ALA A 105 -8.38 18.75 7.47
CA ALA A 105 -9.26 19.67 8.19
C ALA A 105 -8.58 21.01 8.51
N ARG A 106 -7.27 21.02 8.82
CA ARG A 106 -6.47 22.23 9.02
C ARG A 106 -6.31 23.10 7.76
N LEU A 107 -6.55 22.54 6.59
CA LEU A 107 -6.63 23.29 5.33
C LEU A 107 -8.04 23.79 5.01
N GLY A 108 -9.01 23.54 5.89
CA GLY A 108 -10.43 23.84 5.64
C GLY A 108 -11.13 22.77 4.79
N LEU A 109 -10.54 21.58 4.69
CA LEU A 109 -11.05 20.45 3.92
C LEU A 109 -11.37 19.26 4.87
N PRO A 110 -12.41 19.37 5.73
CA PRO A 110 -12.75 18.28 6.64
C PRO A 110 -13.22 17.05 5.86
N VAL A 111 -12.66 15.90 6.20
CA VAL A 111 -12.99 14.61 5.60
C VAL A 111 -13.61 13.71 6.65
N LYS A 112 -14.79 13.16 6.36
CA LYS A 112 -15.38 12.09 7.15
C LYS A 112 -14.75 10.77 6.71
N LEU A 113 -14.14 10.06 7.67
CA LEU A 113 -13.58 8.74 7.38
C LEU A 113 -14.72 7.74 7.15
N ASN A 114 -14.68 7.12 5.99
CA ASN A 114 -15.53 6.03 5.62
C ASN A 114 -14.63 4.84 5.25
N PHE A 115 -14.80 3.71 5.96
CA PHE A 115 -14.02 2.50 5.74
C PHE A 115 -14.78 1.49 4.86
N GLU A 116 -15.53 1.97 3.90
CA GLU A 116 -16.12 1.11 2.89
C GLU A 116 -15.04 0.48 2.00
N ARG A 117 -15.35 -0.71 1.51
CA ARG A 117 -14.44 -1.41 0.59
C ARG A 117 -14.20 -0.53 -0.64
N LEU A 118 -12.95 -0.31 -0.99
CA LEU A 118 -12.58 0.41 -2.20
C LEU A 118 -13.08 -0.37 -3.42
N LYS A 119 -13.97 0.25 -4.18
CA LYS A 119 -14.39 -0.30 -5.47
C LYS A 119 -13.42 0.22 -6.52
N LEU A 120 -12.58 -0.65 -7.03
CA LEU A 120 -11.77 -0.33 -8.20
C LEU A 120 -12.74 -0.18 -9.39
N GLY A 121 -12.87 1.02 -9.93
CA GLY A 121 -13.68 1.29 -11.11
C GLY A 121 -13.12 0.60 -12.36
N GLY A 122 -13.98 0.26 -13.31
CA GLY A 122 -13.64 -0.38 -14.58
C GLY A 122 -14.17 -1.79 -14.72
N ASP A 123 -14.25 -2.27 -15.96
CA ASP A 123 -14.62 -3.65 -16.27
C ASP A 123 -13.64 -4.62 -15.63
N ALA A 124 -14.16 -5.78 -15.22
CA ALA A 124 -13.36 -6.83 -14.63
C ALA A 124 -12.22 -7.18 -15.61
N PRO A 125 -10.97 -6.92 -15.26
CA PRO A 125 -9.88 -7.10 -16.21
C PRO A 125 -9.73 -8.57 -16.54
N HIS A 126 -9.37 -8.85 -17.79
CA HIS A 126 -8.85 -10.14 -18.17
C HIS A 126 -7.59 -10.42 -17.36
N LEU A 127 -7.70 -11.26 -16.34
CA LEU A 127 -6.51 -11.89 -15.77
C LEU A 127 -5.90 -12.73 -16.90
N PRO A 128 -4.62 -12.51 -17.24
CA PRO A 128 -3.96 -13.38 -18.18
C PRO A 128 -3.89 -14.76 -17.53
N PHE A 129 -4.68 -15.72 -18.11
CA PHE A 129 -4.57 -17.15 -17.88
C PHE A 129 -4.87 -17.71 -16.47
N PRO A 130 -5.21 -18.97 -16.38
CA PRO A 130 -6.33 -19.80 -16.86
C PRO A 130 -7.47 -19.83 -15.84
N PHE A 131 -7.72 -18.70 -15.18
CA PHE A 131 -8.71 -18.60 -14.12
C PHE A 131 -10.05 -18.26 -14.76
N SER A 132 -10.76 -19.29 -15.24
CA SER A 132 -12.14 -19.17 -15.67
C SER A 132 -12.95 -18.57 -14.51
N THR A 133 -13.78 -17.59 -14.83
CA THR A 133 -14.79 -17.05 -13.91
C THR A 133 -15.83 -18.08 -13.51
N ASP A 134 -15.84 -19.24 -14.15
CA ASP A 134 -16.74 -20.36 -13.86
C ASP A 134 -16.39 -21.10 -12.57
N THR A 135 -15.22 -20.83 -11.98
CA THR A 135 -14.81 -21.35 -10.66
C THR A 135 -15.22 -20.42 -9.49
N LEU A 136 -16.28 -19.65 -9.64
CA LEU A 136 -16.80 -18.72 -8.61
C LEU A 136 -17.21 -19.40 -7.30
N HIS A 137 -17.28 -20.73 -7.27
CA HIS A 137 -17.57 -21.51 -6.05
C HIS A 137 -16.32 -21.90 -5.27
N GLU A 138 -15.13 -21.68 -5.81
CA GLU A 138 -13.87 -21.98 -5.13
C GLU A 138 -13.34 -20.75 -4.41
N PRO A 139 -13.11 -20.81 -3.08
CA PRO A 139 -12.58 -19.64 -2.37
C PRO A 139 -11.13 -19.34 -2.82
N TRP A 140 -10.88 -18.05 -3.10
CA TRP A 140 -9.56 -17.54 -3.43
C TRP A 140 -9.00 -16.78 -2.23
N LEU A 141 -7.93 -17.32 -1.66
CA LEU A 141 -7.21 -16.68 -0.56
C LEU A 141 -5.92 -16.05 -1.08
N GLY A 142 -5.68 -14.78 -0.75
CA GLY A 142 -4.40 -14.13 -0.92
C GLY A 142 -3.55 -14.27 0.35
N LEU A 143 -2.27 -14.50 0.18
CA LEU A 143 -1.31 -14.57 1.28
C LEU A 143 -0.06 -13.77 0.96
N ALA A 144 0.28 -12.78 1.80
CA ALA A 144 1.54 -12.04 1.77
C ALA A 144 2.34 -12.36 3.04
N PRO A 145 3.17 -13.43 3.04
CA PRO A 145 3.78 -13.96 4.25
C PRO A 145 4.99 -13.18 4.76
N PHE A 146 5.51 -12.23 3.98
CA PHE A 146 6.71 -11.48 4.31
C PHE A 146 6.42 -10.04 4.73
N ALA A 147 7.32 -9.48 5.52
CA ALA A 147 7.35 -8.07 5.91
C ALA A 147 8.77 -7.51 5.79
N ALA A 148 8.90 -6.18 5.78
CA ALA A 148 10.19 -5.50 5.71
C ALA A 148 11.10 -5.76 6.94
N HIS A 149 10.52 -6.17 8.06
CA HIS A 149 11.23 -6.43 9.33
C HIS A 149 10.89 -7.84 9.81
N GLU A 150 11.90 -8.64 10.16
CA GLU A 150 11.75 -10.02 10.64
C GLU A 150 10.77 -10.15 11.82
N GLY A 151 10.82 -9.23 12.78
CA GLY A 151 9.92 -9.24 13.93
C GLY A 151 8.44 -9.01 13.61
N LYS A 152 8.10 -8.82 12.33
CA LYS A 152 6.73 -8.67 11.81
C LYS A 152 6.32 -9.82 10.88
N ILE A 153 7.17 -10.80 10.73
CA ILE A 153 6.91 -12.01 9.94
C ILE A 153 6.39 -13.08 10.88
N TYR A 154 5.23 -13.66 10.56
CA TYR A 154 4.77 -14.85 11.24
C TYR A 154 5.69 -16.03 10.88
N PRO A 155 6.10 -16.89 11.83
CA PRO A 155 7.05 -17.96 11.55
C PRO A 155 6.60 -18.82 10.37
N LEU A 156 7.48 -19.03 9.40
CA LEU A 156 7.12 -19.70 8.14
C LEU A 156 6.70 -21.17 8.34
N GLU A 157 7.23 -21.85 9.35
CA GLU A 157 6.80 -23.20 9.72
C GLU A 157 5.34 -23.22 10.11
N GLN A 158 4.95 -22.34 11.02
CA GLN A 158 3.55 -22.19 11.43
C GLN A 158 2.66 -21.68 10.29
N MET A 159 3.18 -20.81 9.41
CA MET A 159 2.46 -20.38 8.22
C MET A 159 2.21 -21.55 7.27
N THR A 160 3.13 -22.52 7.18
CA THR A 160 2.93 -23.74 6.41
C THR A 160 1.77 -24.56 6.96
N GLU A 161 1.64 -24.69 8.28
CA GLU A 161 0.49 -25.35 8.91
C GLU A 161 -0.83 -24.64 8.57
N VAL A 162 -0.83 -23.30 8.57
CA VAL A 162 -2.00 -22.51 8.15
C VAL A 162 -2.37 -22.79 6.69
N VAL A 163 -1.39 -22.88 5.81
CA VAL A 163 -1.60 -23.21 4.38
C VAL A 163 -2.17 -24.63 4.22
N GLN A 164 -1.65 -25.61 4.96
CA GLN A 164 -2.17 -26.98 4.97
C GLN A 164 -3.63 -26.99 5.43
N LEU A 165 -3.93 -26.37 6.58
CA LEU A 165 -5.28 -26.29 7.11
C LEU A 165 -6.25 -25.60 6.13
N TYR A 166 -5.80 -24.57 5.42
CA TYR A 166 -6.62 -23.93 4.40
C TYR A 166 -7.02 -24.91 3.30
N PHE A 167 -6.10 -25.72 2.78
CA PHE A 167 -6.40 -26.69 1.72
C PHE A 167 -7.21 -27.89 2.21
N GLU A 168 -7.09 -28.25 3.47
CA GLU A 168 -7.95 -29.27 4.11
C GLU A 168 -9.40 -28.80 4.20
N LEU A 169 -9.60 -27.56 4.67
CA LEU A 169 -10.92 -26.95 4.82
C LEU A 169 -11.56 -26.56 3.48
N HIS A 170 -10.74 -26.26 2.47
CA HIS A 170 -11.16 -25.81 1.15
C HIS A 170 -10.54 -26.68 0.04
N PRO A 171 -11.04 -27.92 -0.17
CA PRO A 171 -10.47 -28.87 -1.13
C PRO A 171 -10.41 -28.36 -2.57
N HIS A 172 -11.19 -27.36 -2.93
CA HIS A 172 -11.19 -26.72 -4.25
C HIS A 172 -10.65 -25.29 -4.20
N GLY A 173 -10.26 -24.78 -3.03
CA GLY A 173 -9.74 -23.43 -2.86
C GLY A 173 -8.40 -23.20 -3.55
N ARG A 174 -8.10 -21.95 -3.88
CA ARG A 174 -6.81 -21.53 -4.45
C ARG A 174 -6.12 -20.53 -3.52
N LEU A 175 -4.82 -20.68 -3.40
CA LEU A 175 -3.98 -19.79 -2.62
C LEU A 175 -3.04 -18.99 -3.54
N PHE A 176 -3.16 -17.68 -3.50
CA PHE A 176 -2.30 -16.76 -4.25
C PHE A 176 -1.28 -16.14 -3.32
N VAL A 177 0.01 -16.44 -3.51
CA VAL A 177 1.10 -15.96 -2.66
C VAL A 177 1.73 -14.73 -3.30
N PHE A 178 1.61 -13.59 -2.59
CA PHE A 178 2.14 -12.30 -2.99
C PHE A 178 3.50 -12.04 -2.36
N GLY A 179 4.40 -11.51 -3.15
CA GLY A 179 5.73 -11.12 -2.71
C GLY A 179 6.70 -10.99 -3.88
N SER A 180 7.91 -10.54 -3.59
CA SER A 180 8.96 -10.43 -4.59
C SER A 180 9.44 -11.82 -5.05
N ARG A 181 9.99 -11.88 -6.25
CA ARG A 181 10.55 -13.12 -6.80
C ARG A 181 11.59 -13.75 -5.87
N LYS A 182 12.43 -12.93 -5.23
CA LYS A 182 13.42 -13.38 -4.26
C LYS A 182 12.80 -14.04 -3.02
N GLU A 183 11.71 -13.48 -2.51
CA GLU A 183 10.97 -14.05 -1.37
C GLU A 183 10.31 -15.38 -1.75
N MET A 184 9.76 -15.48 -2.97
CA MET A 184 9.16 -16.73 -3.44
C MET A 184 10.18 -17.85 -3.60
N GLU A 185 11.43 -17.54 -3.98
CA GLU A 185 12.51 -18.54 -4.05
C GLU A 185 12.77 -19.25 -2.72
N MET A 186 12.50 -18.59 -1.59
CA MET A 186 12.62 -19.22 -0.26
C MET A 186 11.46 -20.18 0.04
N LEU A 187 10.28 -19.96 -0.52
CA LEU A 187 9.09 -20.79 -0.29
C LEU A 187 8.97 -21.98 -1.27
N ARG A 188 9.51 -21.84 -2.48
CA ARG A 188 9.38 -22.86 -3.54
C ARG A 188 9.84 -24.28 -3.16
N PRO A 189 10.95 -24.45 -2.41
CA PRO A 189 11.39 -25.81 -2.05
C PRO A 189 10.36 -26.58 -1.26
N THR A 190 9.59 -25.91 -0.42
CA THR A 190 8.55 -26.50 0.42
C THR A 190 7.17 -26.36 -0.24
N TRP A 191 6.70 -25.13 -0.45
CA TRP A 191 5.33 -24.87 -0.89
C TRP A 191 5.07 -25.18 -2.37
N GLY A 192 6.09 -25.07 -3.23
CA GLY A 192 5.94 -25.31 -4.66
C GLY A 192 5.78 -26.78 -5.05
N LYS A 193 6.13 -27.70 -4.14
CA LYS A 193 6.01 -29.16 -4.35
C LYS A 193 4.77 -29.75 -3.66
N ASP A 194 4.44 -29.19 -2.51
CA ASP A 194 3.45 -29.79 -1.61
C ASP A 194 2.02 -29.31 -1.92
N PHE A 195 1.87 -28.17 -2.65
CA PHE A 195 0.57 -27.56 -2.88
C PHE A 195 0.30 -27.24 -4.35
N GLU A 196 -0.37 -28.13 -5.07
CA GLU A 196 -0.69 -27.97 -6.51
C GLU A 196 -1.56 -26.73 -6.82
N ARG A 197 -2.39 -26.29 -5.85
CA ARG A 197 -3.32 -25.16 -6.01
C ARG A 197 -2.78 -23.87 -5.43
N LEU A 198 -1.51 -23.85 -5.05
CA LEU A 198 -0.78 -22.65 -4.64
C LEU A 198 -0.16 -21.99 -5.87
N VAL A 199 -0.40 -20.70 -6.00
CA VAL A 199 0.07 -19.90 -7.14
C VAL A 199 0.96 -18.77 -6.64
N PHE A 200 2.22 -18.73 -7.06
CA PHE A 200 3.09 -17.60 -6.82
C PHE A 200 2.76 -16.47 -7.80
N VAL A 201 2.21 -15.38 -7.29
CA VAL A 201 1.67 -14.28 -8.11
C VAL A 201 2.73 -13.69 -9.04
N CYS A 202 3.97 -13.57 -8.60
CA CYS A 202 5.07 -13.04 -9.40
C CYS A 202 5.43 -13.86 -10.64
N ASP A 203 4.92 -15.11 -10.77
CA ASP A 203 5.13 -15.94 -11.94
C ASP A 203 4.12 -15.67 -13.04
N ILE A 204 2.91 -15.29 -12.64
CA ILE A 204 1.78 -15.13 -13.55
C ILE A 204 1.44 -13.67 -13.83
N LEU A 205 1.76 -12.75 -12.92
CA LEU A 205 1.43 -11.34 -13.06
C LEU A 205 2.69 -10.47 -13.03
N LYS A 206 2.63 -9.34 -13.74
CA LYS A 206 3.68 -8.32 -13.73
C LYS A 206 3.07 -6.95 -13.49
N GLY A 207 3.59 -6.26 -12.48
CA GLY A 207 3.22 -4.89 -12.15
C GLY A 207 2.02 -4.78 -11.21
N LEU A 208 1.99 -3.67 -10.50
CA LEU A 208 1.05 -3.40 -9.42
C LEU A 208 -0.41 -3.41 -9.89
N ASP A 209 -0.70 -2.95 -11.12
CA ASP A 209 -2.06 -2.94 -11.64
C ASP A 209 -2.66 -4.34 -11.72
N ALA A 210 -1.92 -5.29 -12.28
CA ALA A 210 -2.37 -6.69 -12.39
C ALA A 210 -2.55 -7.34 -11.00
N GLU A 211 -1.64 -7.05 -10.05
CA GLU A 211 -1.76 -7.54 -8.68
C GLU A 211 -3.00 -6.98 -7.97
N LEU A 212 -3.28 -5.68 -8.11
CA LEU A 212 -4.48 -5.04 -7.55
C LEU A 212 -5.77 -5.64 -8.12
N GLN A 213 -5.76 -5.97 -9.39
CA GLN A 213 -6.89 -6.62 -10.06
C GLN A 213 -7.14 -8.04 -9.53
N LEU A 214 -6.09 -8.79 -9.25
CA LEU A 214 -6.20 -10.09 -8.59
C LEU A 214 -6.71 -9.90 -7.15
N MET A 215 -6.11 -8.98 -6.38
CA MET A 215 -6.54 -8.69 -5.00
C MET A 215 -8.03 -8.33 -4.91
N ALA A 216 -8.56 -7.58 -5.88
CA ALA A 216 -9.97 -7.22 -5.92
C ALA A 216 -10.92 -8.43 -6.08
N ARG A 217 -10.43 -9.56 -6.54
CA ARG A 217 -11.18 -10.81 -6.75
C ARG A 217 -11.03 -11.83 -5.63
N LEU A 218 -10.10 -11.61 -4.71
CA LEU A 218 -9.91 -12.50 -3.58
C LEU A 218 -11.12 -12.47 -2.64
N ASN A 219 -11.48 -13.60 -2.08
CA ASN A 219 -12.48 -13.70 -1.03
C ASN A 219 -11.93 -13.15 0.30
N ALA A 220 -10.64 -13.40 0.56
CA ALA A 220 -9.92 -12.89 1.71
C ALA A 220 -8.44 -12.72 1.41
N MET A 221 -7.74 -11.90 2.20
CA MET A 221 -6.30 -11.75 2.15
C MET A 221 -5.71 -11.74 3.54
N VAL A 222 -4.67 -12.55 3.75
CA VAL A 222 -3.84 -12.54 4.94
C VAL A 222 -2.51 -11.89 4.58
N SER A 223 -2.17 -10.81 5.26
CA SER A 223 -0.94 -10.07 4.97
C SER A 223 -0.20 -9.75 6.26
N MET A 224 1.11 -9.94 6.22
CA MET A 224 1.99 -9.34 7.20
C MET A 224 2.08 -7.83 6.94
N ASP A 225 2.73 -7.07 7.82
CA ASP A 225 2.93 -5.61 7.66
C ASP A 225 3.83 -5.34 6.42
N SER A 226 3.24 -5.45 5.26
CA SER A 226 3.87 -5.33 3.94
C SER A 226 3.13 -4.31 3.07
N GLY A 227 3.66 -4.04 1.89
CA GLY A 227 3.03 -3.15 0.91
C GLY A 227 1.71 -3.68 0.31
N ASN A 228 1.37 -4.94 0.57
CA ASN A 228 0.14 -5.61 0.12
C ASN A 228 -1.02 -5.52 1.12
N MET A 229 -0.81 -4.81 2.23
CA MET A 229 -1.76 -4.63 3.31
C MET A 229 -2.77 -3.50 3.01
#